data_f63ff7af23a3834c340d9eb0feb8ddd2
#
_entry.id   f63ff7af23a3834c340d9eb0feb8ddd2
#
_cell.length_a   1.000
_cell.length_b   1.000
_cell.length_c   1.000
_cell.angle_alpha   90.00
_cell.angle_beta   90.00
_cell.angle_gamma   90.00
#
_symmetry.space_group_name_H-M   'P 1'
#
loop_
_entity.id
_entity.type
_entity.pdbx_description
1 polymer ?
#
loop_
_entity_poly.entity_id
_entity_poly.type
_entity_poly.pdbx_seq_one_letter_code
_entity_poly.pdbx_strand_id
1 'polypeptide(L)'
;SFLRHARKVLQQIEQLRGDIHEYSKGVKGQVRMVANTTAMTEFMPTVLSRYLSTHPDVTVDLRERLSYLVVKAVADGAADIGVVAGQPAGEGIQFLPYRKDRLTLVTDAKHPLADRKEVAFGETLSYEYVGLSEWSAIHAFLIQAADNLGHPFRFRIEVGSFDSVCRMIEAGVGIGIVPEQAARRFSSNMNLSLVKLSDPWAERKLHICVRDLAALPPFARDLVDILLQDVPEAERESAV
;
A
#
# COMPACT_ATOMS: atom_id res chain seq x y z
N SER A 1 -15.51 -16.58 22.79
CA SER A 1 -14.25 -16.49 23.51
C SER A 1 -13.37 -17.74 23.38
N PHE A 2 -13.85 -18.97 23.69
CA PHE A 2 -13.07 -20.22 23.58
C PHE A 2 -12.56 -20.50 22.16
N LEU A 3 -13.40 -20.43 21.14
CA LEU A 3 -13.04 -20.60 19.73
C LEU A 3 -11.92 -19.63 19.26
N ARG A 4 -11.93 -18.40 19.77
CA ARG A 4 -10.89 -17.41 19.46
C ARG A 4 -9.54 -17.81 20.07
N HIS A 5 -9.53 -18.32 21.29
CA HIS A 5 -8.32 -18.82 21.95
C HIS A 5 -7.80 -20.10 21.30
N ALA A 6 -8.69 -21.03 20.98
CA ALA A 6 -8.32 -22.26 20.30
C ALA A 6 -7.69 -21.99 18.91
N ARG A 7 -8.25 -21.07 18.13
CA ARG A 7 -7.66 -20.65 16.85
C ARG A 7 -6.28 -20.02 17.03
N LYS A 8 -6.09 -19.16 18.05
CA LYS A 8 -4.77 -18.61 18.35
C LYS A 8 -3.71 -19.67 18.68
N VAL A 9 -4.08 -20.65 19.49
CA VAL A 9 -3.17 -21.75 19.85
C VAL A 9 -2.83 -22.62 18.62
N LEU A 10 -3.81 -22.99 17.83
CA LEU A 10 -3.58 -23.75 16.59
C LEU A 10 -2.68 -22.97 15.63
N GLN A 11 -2.92 -21.67 15.46
CA GLN A 11 -2.10 -20.81 14.61
C GLN A 11 -0.67 -20.69 15.12
N GLN A 12 -0.46 -20.61 16.45
CA GLN A 12 0.87 -20.62 17.05
C GLN A 12 1.60 -21.97 16.85
N ILE A 13 0.88 -23.08 16.90
CA ILE A 13 1.45 -24.42 16.62
C ILE A 13 1.85 -24.52 15.13
N GLU A 14 1.02 -24.04 14.21
CA GLU A 14 1.36 -24.03 12.80
C GLU A 14 2.55 -23.11 12.50
N GLN A 15 2.61 -21.96 13.16
CA GLN A 15 3.74 -21.06 13.09
C GLN A 15 5.03 -21.72 13.58
N LEU A 16 4.99 -22.34 14.79
CA LEU A 16 6.13 -23.06 15.35
C LEU A 16 6.62 -24.19 14.43
N ARG A 17 5.69 -24.92 13.79
CA ARG A 17 6.04 -25.97 12.82
C ARG A 17 6.70 -25.39 11.56
N GLY A 18 6.23 -24.23 11.08
CA GLY A 18 6.84 -23.48 9.99
C GLY A 18 8.28 -23.07 10.34
N ASP A 19 8.46 -22.44 11.50
CA ASP A 19 9.75 -21.96 11.99
C ASP A 19 10.75 -23.13 12.14
N ILE A 20 10.34 -24.26 12.70
CA ILE A 20 11.19 -25.47 12.84
C ILE A 20 11.56 -26.04 11.45
N HIS A 21 10.62 -26.05 10.51
CA HIS A 21 10.88 -26.57 9.16
C HIS A 21 11.84 -25.66 8.38
N GLU A 22 11.72 -24.34 8.52
CA GLU A 22 12.63 -23.38 7.91
C GLU A 22 14.01 -23.39 8.59
N TYR A 23 14.05 -23.49 9.91
CA TYR A 23 15.31 -23.64 10.65
C TYR A 23 16.09 -24.90 10.17
N SER A 24 15.38 -25.98 9.88
CA SER A 24 16.00 -27.21 9.34
C SER A 24 16.56 -27.04 7.90
N LYS A 25 16.11 -25.99 7.18
CA LYS A 25 16.61 -25.60 5.84
C LYS A 25 17.70 -24.52 5.89
N GLY A 26 18.17 -24.11 7.10
CA GLY A 26 19.16 -23.07 7.28
C GLY A 26 18.59 -21.64 7.27
N VAL A 27 17.27 -21.48 7.21
CA VAL A 27 16.61 -20.18 7.33
C VAL A 27 16.53 -19.83 8.83
N LYS A 28 17.09 -18.69 9.22
CA LYS A 28 17.13 -18.24 10.63
C LYS A 28 15.90 -17.47 11.07
N GLY A 29 15.00 -17.10 10.15
CA GLY A 29 13.77 -16.41 10.47
C GLY A 29 12.89 -16.16 9.26
N GLN A 30 11.59 -16.00 9.50
CA GLN A 30 10.60 -15.58 8.51
C GLN A 30 9.86 -14.36 9.02
N VAL A 31 9.75 -13.32 8.19
CA VAL A 31 8.91 -12.14 8.44
C VAL A 31 7.68 -12.23 7.55
N ARG A 32 6.50 -12.24 8.15
CA ARG A 32 5.23 -12.16 7.42
C ARG A 32 4.79 -10.70 7.37
N MET A 33 4.79 -10.14 6.17
CA MET A 33 4.48 -8.74 5.95
C MET A 33 3.28 -8.59 5.03
N VAL A 34 2.38 -7.69 5.38
CA VAL A 34 1.23 -7.33 4.54
C VAL A 34 1.24 -5.81 4.29
N ALA A 35 0.97 -5.42 3.05
CA ALA A 35 1.02 -4.01 2.67
C ALA A 35 -0.11 -3.66 1.71
N ASN A 36 -0.52 -2.38 1.67
CA ASN A 36 -1.40 -1.92 0.62
C ASN A 36 -0.66 -1.80 -0.72
N THR A 37 -1.39 -1.63 -1.81
CA THR A 37 -0.87 -1.55 -3.19
C THR A 37 0.27 -0.54 -3.31
N THR A 38 0.09 0.68 -2.80
CA THR A 38 1.11 1.74 -2.91
C THR A 38 2.39 1.38 -2.17
N ALA A 39 2.30 0.93 -0.92
CA ALA A 39 3.47 0.53 -0.16
C ALA A 39 4.20 -0.63 -0.85
N MET A 40 3.44 -1.63 -1.32
CA MET A 40 3.96 -2.80 -2.02
C MET A 40 4.79 -2.41 -3.26
N THR A 41 4.28 -1.48 -4.07
CA THR A 41 4.88 -1.16 -5.37
C THR A 41 5.94 -0.06 -5.30
N GLU A 42 5.75 0.93 -4.41
CA GLU A 42 6.60 2.13 -4.41
C GLU A 42 7.72 2.08 -3.36
N PHE A 43 7.49 1.46 -2.21
CA PHE A 43 8.43 1.54 -1.09
C PHE A 43 9.11 0.21 -0.74
N MET A 44 8.35 -0.89 -0.75
CA MET A 44 8.89 -2.19 -0.33
C MET A 44 10.07 -2.68 -1.16
N PRO A 45 10.15 -2.50 -2.48
CA PRO A 45 11.30 -2.99 -3.25
C PRO A 45 12.63 -2.45 -2.74
N THR A 46 12.74 -1.15 -2.47
CA THR A 46 13.98 -0.52 -1.99
C THR A 46 14.29 -0.94 -0.54
N VAL A 47 13.30 -0.91 0.33
CA VAL A 47 13.45 -1.27 1.75
C VAL A 47 13.87 -2.72 1.90
N LEU A 48 13.16 -3.63 1.23
CA LEU A 48 13.44 -5.07 1.34
C LEU A 48 14.76 -5.45 0.70
N SER A 49 15.18 -4.80 -0.39
CA SER A 49 16.51 -4.99 -0.96
C SER A 49 17.60 -4.67 0.07
N ARG A 50 17.49 -3.53 0.76
CA ARG A 50 18.43 -3.14 1.83
C ARG A 50 18.40 -4.10 3.01
N TYR A 51 17.19 -4.48 3.46
CA TYR A 51 17.02 -5.40 4.56
C TYR A 51 17.63 -6.79 4.27
N LEU A 52 17.26 -7.39 3.16
CA LEU A 52 17.72 -8.74 2.81
C LEU A 52 19.21 -8.82 2.51
N SER A 53 19.84 -7.71 2.10
CA SER A 53 21.31 -7.66 1.92
C SER A 53 22.07 -7.82 3.24
N THR A 54 21.47 -7.43 4.35
CA THR A 54 22.05 -7.54 5.71
C THR A 54 21.52 -8.74 6.50
N HIS A 55 20.45 -9.37 6.01
CA HIS A 55 19.80 -10.52 6.65
C HIS A 55 19.67 -11.70 5.66
N PRO A 56 20.79 -12.29 5.18
CA PRO A 56 20.77 -13.31 4.11
C PRO A 56 20.03 -14.61 4.48
N ASP A 57 19.92 -14.89 5.79
CA ASP A 57 19.28 -16.10 6.32
C ASP A 57 17.80 -15.85 6.71
N VAL A 58 17.21 -14.68 6.34
CA VAL A 58 15.81 -14.37 6.62
C VAL A 58 15.00 -14.38 5.34
N THR A 59 13.79 -14.93 5.40
CA THR A 59 12.80 -14.84 4.33
C THR A 59 11.72 -13.83 4.68
N VAL A 60 11.15 -13.17 3.65
CA VAL A 60 10.02 -12.25 3.81
C VAL A 60 8.85 -12.76 2.95
N ASP A 61 7.75 -13.15 3.59
CA ASP A 61 6.47 -13.40 2.92
C ASP A 61 5.69 -12.09 2.85
N LEU A 62 5.80 -11.41 1.70
CA LEU A 62 5.15 -10.13 1.46
C LEU A 62 3.86 -10.35 0.64
N ARG A 63 2.72 -9.87 1.18
CA ARG A 63 1.41 -9.99 0.51
C ARG A 63 0.69 -8.66 0.43
N GLU A 64 0.04 -8.42 -0.71
CA GLU A 64 -0.84 -7.28 -0.88
C GLU A 64 -2.21 -7.54 -0.25
N ARG A 65 -2.74 -6.54 0.49
CA ARG A 65 -4.09 -6.54 1.06
C ARG A 65 -4.65 -5.12 1.13
N LEU A 66 -5.97 -5.02 1.14
CA LEU A 66 -6.67 -3.78 1.50
C LEU A 66 -6.30 -3.34 2.92
N SER A 67 -6.19 -2.03 3.17
CA SER A 67 -5.68 -1.50 4.45
C SER A 67 -6.42 -2.07 5.68
N TYR A 68 -7.75 -2.24 5.63
CA TYR A 68 -8.50 -2.83 6.75
C TYR A 68 -8.18 -4.32 6.95
N LEU A 69 -7.87 -5.05 5.88
CA LEU A 69 -7.43 -6.46 5.96
C LEU A 69 -5.98 -6.57 6.45
N VAL A 70 -5.14 -5.57 6.18
CA VAL A 70 -3.78 -5.48 6.75
C VAL A 70 -3.87 -5.39 8.27
N VAL A 71 -4.65 -4.43 8.79
CA VAL A 71 -4.85 -4.26 10.25
C VAL A 71 -5.37 -5.55 10.87
N LYS A 72 -6.38 -6.16 10.24
CA LYS A 72 -6.93 -7.44 10.70
C LYS A 72 -5.90 -8.57 10.72
N ALA A 73 -5.08 -8.71 9.66
CA ALA A 73 -4.05 -9.75 9.59
C ALA A 73 -3.01 -9.60 10.71
N VAL A 74 -2.60 -8.36 11.03
CA VAL A 74 -1.69 -8.07 12.15
C VAL A 74 -2.38 -8.36 13.49
N ALA A 75 -3.61 -7.94 13.69
CA ALA A 75 -4.37 -8.18 14.92
C ALA A 75 -4.57 -9.69 15.20
N ASP A 76 -4.88 -10.46 14.16
CA ASP A 76 -5.08 -11.91 14.24
C ASP A 76 -3.75 -12.68 14.35
N GLY A 77 -2.58 -12.04 14.17
CA GLY A 77 -1.26 -12.67 14.18
C GLY A 77 -0.95 -13.46 12.90
N ALA A 78 -1.72 -13.24 11.83
CA ALA A 78 -1.44 -13.81 10.51
C ALA A 78 -0.30 -13.07 9.80
N ALA A 79 0.01 -11.83 10.23
CA ALA A 79 1.17 -11.06 9.82
C ALA A 79 1.88 -10.45 11.04
N ASP A 80 3.17 -10.24 10.90
CA ASP A 80 4.03 -9.63 11.94
C ASP A 80 4.05 -8.12 11.79
N ILE A 81 4.14 -7.64 10.54
CA ILE A 81 4.25 -6.23 10.17
C ILE A 81 3.20 -5.92 9.09
N GLY A 82 2.54 -4.78 9.22
CA GLY A 82 1.64 -4.26 8.20
C GLY A 82 2.02 -2.85 7.76
N VAL A 83 1.67 -2.47 6.51
CA VAL A 83 1.73 -1.08 6.05
C VAL A 83 0.38 -0.68 5.45
N VAL A 84 -0.21 0.38 5.98
CA VAL A 84 -1.57 0.84 5.67
C VAL A 84 -1.58 2.32 5.31
N ALA A 85 -2.58 2.74 4.54
CA ALA A 85 -2.83 4.15 4.24
C ALA A 85 -4.09 4.66 4.95
N GLY A 86 -4.12 5.96 5.22
CA GLY A 86 -5.26 6.67 5.82
C GLY A 86 -5.16 6.78 7.34
N GLN A 87 -6.31 6.81 8.00
CA GLN A 87 -6.42 6.83 9.46
C GLN A 87 -6.78 5.43 9.97
N PRO A 88 -5.77 4.58 10.18
CA PRO A 88 -6.03 3.22 10.61
C PRO A 88 -6.49 3.20 12.06
N ALA A 89 -7.42 2.29 12.37
CA ALA A 89 -7.86 1.99 13.73
C ALA A 89 -7.82 0.49 13.96
N GLY A 90 -7.41 0.08 15.15
CA GLY A 90 -7.36 -1.33 15.55
C GLY A 90 -7.05 -1.46 17.02
N GLU A 91 -7.88 -2.17 17.76
CA GLU A 91 -7.64 -2.44 19.18
C GLU A 91 -6.40 -3.34 19.34
N GLY A 92 -5.48 -2.95 20.23
CA GLY A 92 -4.26 -3.70 20.49
C GLY A 92 -3.23 -3.69 19.35
N ILE A 93 -3.28 -2.66 18.48
CA ILE A 93 -2.31 -2.44 17.40
C ILE A 93 -1.58 -1.12 17.65
N GLN A 94 -0.27 -1.15 17.51
CA GLN A 94 0.58 0.03 17.48
C GLN A 94 0.72 0.52 16.04
N PHE A 95 0.50 1.82 15.83
CA PHE A 95 0.68 2.48 14.54
C PHE A 95 1.85 3.45 14.63
N LEU A 96 2.82 3.27 13.75
CA LEU A 96 3.99 4.12 13.64
C LEU A 96 3.90 4.93 12.34
N PRO A 97 4.09 6.27 12.37
CA PRO A 97 4.13 7.07 11.14
C PRO A 97 5.19 6.53 10.19
N TYR A 98 4.85 6.47 8.89
CA TYR A 98 5.79 5.97 7.88
C TYR A 98 6.06 7.02 6.81
N ARG A 99 5.21 7.13 5.79
CA ARG A 99 5.41 8.04 4.68
C ARG A 99 4.14 8.79 4.34
N LYS A 100 4.30 9.93 3.66
CA LYS A 100 3.21 10.58 2.93
C LYS A 100 3.16 10.04 1.51
N ASP A 101 1.96 9.92 0.99
CA ASP A 101 1.67 9.55 -0.39
C ASP A 101 0.57 10.48 -0.91
N ARG A 102 0.61 10.78 -2.19
CA ARG A 102 -0.41 11.57 -2.87
C ARG A 102 -0.94 10.79 -4.06
N LEU A 103 -2.25 10.78 -4.20
CA LEU A 103 -2.88 10.35 -5.44
C LEU A 103 -2.96 11.51 -6.43
N THR A 104 -2.72 11.23 -7.70
CA THR A 104 -2.79 12.19 -8.79
C THR A 104 -3.65 11.65 -9.92
N LEU A 105 -4.33 12.53 -10.62
CA LEU A 105 -4.99 12.20 -11.86
C LEU A 105 -3.94 12.12 -12.97
N VAL A 106 -4.02 11.09 -13.79
CA VAL A 106 -3.19 10.90 -15.00
C VAL A 106 -4.10 10.91 -16.22
N THR A 107 -3.69 11.65 -17.23
CA THR A 107 -4.37 11.73 -18.53
C THR A 107 -3.34 11.58 -19.63
N ASP A 108 -3.79 11.30 -20.85
CA ASP A 108 -2.94 11.55 -22.03
C ASP A 108 -2.73 13.07 -22.21
N ALA A 109 -1.66 13.44 -22.92
CA ALA A 109 -1.27 14.85 -23.04
C ALA A 109 -2.24 15.72 -23.88
N LYS A 110 -3.19 15.12 -24.60
CA LYS A 110 -4.19 15.82 -25.42
C LYS A 110 -5.57 15.89 -24.74
N HIS A 111 -5.68 15.31 -23.55
CA HIS A 111 -6.94 15.27 -22.82
C HIS A 111 -7.36 16.68 -22.36
N PRO A 112 -8.67 17.05 -22.34
CA PRO A 112 -9.14 18.37 -21.91
C PRO A 112 -8.67 18.82 -20.52
N LEU A 113 -8.36 17.87 -19.64
CA LEU A 113 -7.85 18.14 -18.30
C LEU A 113 -6.31 18.24 -18.22
N ALA A 114 -5.58 17.93 -19.30
CA ALA A 114 -4.12 17.80 -19.29
C ALA A 114 -3.38 19.07 -18.85
N ASP A 115 -3.92 20.26 -19.20
CA ASP A 115 -3.33 21.56 -18.88
C ASP A 115 -3.81 22.15 -17.55
N ARG A 116 -4.71 21.44 -16.85
CA ARG A 116 -5.22 21.88 -15.54
C ARG A 116 -4.14 21.66 -14.49
N LYS A 117 -3.89 22.66 -13.65
CA LYS A 117 -2.98 22.52 -12.50
C LYS A 117 -3.58 21.65 -11.41
N GLU A 118 -4.90 21.76 -11.24
CA GLU A 118 -5.64 21.07 -10.19
C GLU A 118 -7.08 20.83 -10.65
N VAL A 119 -7.68 19.73 -10.18
CA VAL A 119 -9.06 19.34 -10.48
C VAL A 119 -9.66 18.61 -9.27
N ALA A 120 -10.95 18.83 -9.00
CA ALA A 120 -11.67 18.02 -8.02
C ALA A 120 -12.08 16.69 -8.61
N PHE A 121 -12.06 15.62 -7.83
CA PHE A 121 -12.45 14.28 -8.29
C PHE A 121 -13.86 14.27 -8.91
N GLY A 122 -14.81 14.99 -8.30
CA GLY A 122 -16.17 15.10 -8.83
C GLY A 122 -16.24 15.63 -10.26
N GLU A 123 -15.33 16.52 -10.67
CA GLU A 123 -15.26 17.06 -12.03
C GLU A 123 -14.78 16.01 -13.06
N THR A 124 -14.14 14.97 -12.59
CA THR A 124 -13.55 13.92 -13.45
C THR A 124 -14.49 12.75 -13.70
N LEU A 125 -15.59 12.62 -12.94
CA LEU A 125 -16.51 11.48 -13.00
C LEU A 125 -17.31 11.34 -14.29
N SER A 126 -17.30 12.37 -15.14
CA SER A 126 -17.92 12.33 -16.48
C SER A 126 -17.03 11.64 -17.54
N TYR A 127 -15.77 11.35 -17.21
CA TYR A 127 -14.82 10.72 -18.12
C TYR A 127 -14.74 9.21 -17.89
N GLU A 128 -14.25 8.50 -18.90
CA GLU A 128 -13.98 7.07 -18.80
C GLU A 128 -12.72 6.79 -17.95
N TYR A 129 -12.79 5.84 -17.05
CA TYR A 129 -11.70 5.52 -16.14
C TYR A 129 -11.00 4.20 -16.46
N VAL A 130 -9.68 4.24 -16.40
CA VAL A 130 -8.80 3.07 -16.32
C VAL A 130 -8.33 2.91 -14.88
N GLY A 131 -8.51 1.75 -14.30
CA GLY A 131 -8.14 1.50 -12.91
C GLY A 131 -7.43 0.19 -12.69
N LEU A 132 -6.99 0.01 -11.45
CA LEU A 132 -6.52 -1.29 -10.98
C LEU A 132 -7.71 -2.21 -10.73
N SER A 133 -7.44 -3.52 -10.71
CA SER A 133 -8.42 -4.56 -10.40
C SER A 133 -9.11 -4.35 -9.04
N GLU A 134 -10.30 -4.93 -8.88
CA GLU A 134 -11.14 -4.84 -7.68
C GLU A 134 -10.43 -5.21 -6.36
N TRP A 135 -9.35 -5.96 -6.42
CA TRP A 135 -8.55 -6.37 -5.27
C TRP A 135 -7.63 -5.25 -4.72
N SER A 136 -7.47 -4.16 -5.47
CA SER A 136 -6.60 -3.06 -5.08
C SER A 136 -7.29 -2.12 -4.09
N ALA A 137 -6.51 -1.62 -3.13
CA ALA A 137 -7.00 -0.65 -2.15
C ALA A 137 -7.43 0.68 -2.80
N ILE A 138 -6.79 1.08 -3.89
CA ILE A 138 -7.13 2.31 -4.63
C ILE A 138 -8.46 2.14 -5.34
N HIS A 139 -8.72 0.98 -5.98
CA HIS A 139 -10.00 0.70 -6.62
C HIS A 139 -11.16 0.86 -5.63
N ALA A 140 -11.12 0.11 -4.51
CA ALA A 140 -12.16 0.17 -3.49
C ALA A 140 -12.35 1.59 -2.93
N PHE A 141 -11.25 2.33 -2.76
CA PHE A 141 -11.27 3.70 -2.27
C PHE A 141 -11.96 4.65 -3.26
N LEU A 142 -11.67 4.56 -4.57
CA LEU A 142 -12.28 5.43 -5.58
C LEU A 142 -13.78 5.18 -5.74
N ILE A 143 -14.21 3.91 -5.70
CA ILE A 143 -15.64 3.56 -5.67
C ILE A 143 -16.32 4.26 -4.49
N GLN A 144 -15.77 4.11 -3.27
CA GLN A 144 -16.34 4.73 -2.08
C GLN A 144 -16.33 6.27 -2.16
N ALA A 145 -15.29 6.88 -2.72
CA ALA A 145 -15.21 8.33 -2.89
C ALA A 145 -16.28 8.85 -3.86
N ALA A 146 -16.56 8.12 -4.94
CA ALA A 146 -17.62 8.46 -5.89
C ALA A 146 -19.02 8.27 -5.28
N ASP A 147 -19.23 7.18 -4.54
CA ASP A 147 -20.49 6.92 -3.82
C ASP A 147 -20.80 8.05 -2.82
N ASN A 148 -19.80 8.56 -2.12
CA ASN A 148 -19.94 9.68 -1.20
C ASN A 148 -20.37 11.00 -1.89
N LEU A 149 -20.07 11.14 -3.20
CA LEU A 149 -20.51 12.25 -4.04
C LEU A 149 -21.88 11.99 -4.68
N GLY A 150 -22.48 10.83 -4.46
CA GLY A 150 -23.75 10.42 -5.06
C GLY A 150 -23.65 10.12 -6.57
N HIS A 151 -22.46 9.85 -7.07
CA HIS A 151 -22.23 9.53 -8.47
C HIS A 151 -21.93 8.04 -8.65
N PRO A 152 -22.61 7.33 -9.55
CA PRO A 152 -22.21 5.97 -9.92
C PRO A 152 -20.87 6.02 -10.62
N PHE A 153 -19.92 5.21 -10.13
CA PHE A 153 -18.56 5.15 -10.67
C PHE A 153 -18.26 3.76 -11.21
N ARG A 154 -17.75 3.71 -12.43
CA ARG A 154 -17.34 2.45 -13.06
C ARG A 154 -16.04 2.65 -13.81
N PHE A 155 -15.15 1.68 -13.71
CA PHE A 155 -13.99 1.59 -14.56
C PHE A 155 -14.42 1.04 -15.94
N ARG A 156 -13.97 1.69 -17.00
CA ARG A 156 -14.12 1.17 -18.37
C ARG A 156 -13.22 -0.04 -18.58
N ILE A 157 -12.04 -0.01 -17.97
CA ILE A 157 -11.05 -1.10 -17.99
C ILE A 157 -10.38 -1.21 -16.63
N GLU A 158 -10.14 -2.45 -16.20
CA GLU A 158 -9.40 -2.77 -15.01
C GLU A 158 -8.17 -3.60 -15.38
N VAL A 159 -7.00 -3.23 -14.83
CA VAL A 159 -5.71 -3.88 -15.13
C VAL A 159 -4.94 -4.18 -13.85
N GLY A 160 -3.87 -5.00 -13.95
CA GLY A 160 -3.17 -5.56 -12.80
C GLY A 160 -2.02 -4.68 -12.24
N SER A 161 -1.63 -3.57 -12.91
CA SER A 161 -0.47 -2.77 -12.48
C SER A 161 -0.61 -1.30 -12.86
N PHE A 162 0.10 -0.42 -12.16
CA PHE A 162 0.16 1.01 -12.50
C PHE A 162 0.80 1.26 -13.88
N ASP A 163 1.77 0.45 -14.30
CA ASP A 163 2.33 0.51 -15.66
C ASP A 163 1.23 0.29 -16.70
N SER A 164 0.42 -0.75 -16.54
CA SER A 164 -0.68 -1.04 -17.45
C SER A 164 -1.75 0.06 -17.44
N VAL A 165 -2.06 0.65 -16.27
CA VAL A 165 -2.95 1.82 -16.18
C VAL A 165 -2.41 2.96 -17.03
N CYS A 166 -1.14 3.33 -16.83
CA CYS A 166 -0.52 4.45 -17.54
C CYS A 166 -0.43 4.21 -19.05
N ARG A 167 -0.13 2.98 -19.51
CA ARG A 167 -0.11 2.63 -20.93
C ARG A 167 -1.50 2.74 -21.60
N MET A 168 -2.55 2.32 -20.90
CA MET A 168 -3.92 2.45 -21.40
C MET A 168 -4.35 3.93 -21.49
N ILE A 169 -3.93 4.75 -20.53
CA ILE A 169 -4.19 6.19 -20.54
C ILE A 169 -3.44 6.85 -21.70
N GLU A 170 -2.15 6.54 -21.91
CA GLU A 170 -1.36 7.04 -23.04
C GLU A 170 -1.99 6.67 -24.38
N ALA A 171 -2.61 5.49 -24.48
CA ALA A 171 -3.35 5.04 -25.66
C ALA A 171 -4.74 5.71 -25.85
N GLY A 172 -5.12 6.64 -24.97
CA GLY A 172 -6.38 7.38 -25.06
C GLY A 172 -7.62 6.59 -24.64
N VAL A 173 -7.48 5.51 -23.85
CA VAL A 173 -8.61 4.69 -23.39
C VAL A 173 -9.47 5.44 -22.36
N GLY A 174 -8.85 6.33 -21.57
CA GLY A 174 -9.51 7.11 -20.53
C GLY A 174 -8.49 7.81 -19.63
N ILE A 175 -8.93 8.19 -18.43
CA ILE A 175 -8.10 8.79 -17.39
C ILE A 175 -7.95 7.82 -16.22
N GLY A 176 -7.04 8.09 -15.27
CA GLY A 176 -6.89 7.24 -14.09
C GLY A 176 -6.27 7.97 -12.92
N ILE A 177 -6.43 7.40 -11.74
CA ILE A 177 -5.83 7.92 -10.49
C ILE A 177 -4.83 6.89 -9.98
N VAL A 178 -3.59 7.34 -9.81
CA VAL A 178 -2.48 6.51 -9.33
C VAL A 178 -1.63 7.28 -8.31
N PRO A 179 -0.75 6.62 -7.55
CA PRO A 179 0.23 7.31 -6.71
C PRO A 179 1.11 8.25 -7.54
N GLU A 180 1.35 9.45 -7.05
CA GLU A 180 2.12 10.48 -7.76
C GLU A 180 3.54 10.00 -8.10
N GLN A 181 4.18 9.24 -7.22
CA GLN A 181 5.52 8.68 -7.48
C GLN A 181 5.50 7.71 -8.67
N ALA A 182 4.51 6.83 -8.74
CA ALA A 182 4.31 5.95 -9.90
C ALA A 182 4.07 6.77 -11.17
N ALA A 183 3.16 7.75 -11.11
CA ALA A 183 2.85 8.60 -12.24
C ALA A 183 4.10 9.34 -12.78
N ARG A 184 4.92 9.93 -11.89
CA ARG A 184 6.17 10.62 -12.26
C ARG A 184 7.17 9.69 -12.92
N ARG A 185 7.32 8.47 -12.40
CA ARG A 185 8.22 7.45 -12.98
C ARG A 185 7.80 7.07 -14.39
N PHE A 186 6.51 6.88 -14.64
CA PHE A 186 6.01 6.50 -15.97
C PHE A 186 5.97 7.68 -16.94
N SER A 187 5.63 8.89 -16.49
CA SER A 187 5.58 10.08 -17.35
C SER A 187 6.95 10.48 -17.91
N SER A 188 8.05 9.98 -17.35
CA SER A 188 9.39 10.20 -17.94
C SER A 188 9.57 9.52 -19.31
N ASN A 189 8.80 8.46 -19.61
CA ASN A 189 8.93 7.65 -20.81
C ASN A 189 7.59 7.48 -21.57
N MET A 190 6.54 8.12 -21.11
CA MET A 190 5.19 8.07 -21.69
C MET A 190 4.63 9.49 -21.85
N ASN A 191 3.81 9.69 -22.85
CA ASN A 191 3.18 10.99 -23.13
C ASN A 191 1.94 11.23 -22.25
N LEU A 192 2.18 11.44 -20.95
CA LEU A 192 1.18 11.60 -19.92
C LEU A 192 1.23 12.98 -19.29
N SER A 193 0.08 13.48 -18.88
CA SER A 193 -0.07 14.67 -18.02
C SER A 193 -0.53 14.25 -16.63
N LEU A 194 0.08 14.90 -15.63
CA LEU A 194 -0.24 14.70 -14.22
C LEU A 194 -0.98 15.92 -13.71
N VAL A 195 -2.20 15.72 -13.22
CA VAL A 195 -3.05 16.78 -12.70
C VAL A 195 -3.30 16.53 -11.22
N LYS A 196 -3.01 17.53 -10.40
CA LYS A 196 -3.21 17.43 -8.95
C LYS A 196 -4.70 17.28 -8.62
N LEU A 197 -5.03 16.40 -7.68
CA LEU A 197 -6.37 16.34 -7.11
C LEU A 197 -6.48 17.34 -5.95
N SER A 198 -7.55 18.15 -5.94
CA SER A 198 -7.83 19.13 -4.90
C SER A 198 -8.46 18.53 -3.65
N ASP A 199 -8.96 17.31 -3.77
CA ASP A 199 -9.64 16.62 -2.69
C ASP A 199 -8.67 16.31 -1.53
N PRO A 200 -9.04 16.60 -0.27
CA PRO A 200 -8.16 16.39 0.89
C PRO A 200 -7.68 14.94 1.04
N TRP A 201 -8.48 13.98 0.63
CA TRP A 201 -8.16 12.56 0.68
C TRP A 201 -7.08 12.13 -0.33
N ALA A 202 -6.76 12.97 -1.34
CA ALA A 202 -5.69 12.66 -2.28
C ALA A 202 -4.32 12.63 -1.59
N GLU A 203 -4.15 13.36 -0.48
CA GLU A 203 -2.98 13.28 0.36
C GLU A 203 -3.18 12.27 1.47
N ARG A 204 -2.37 11.23 1.52
CA ARG A 204 -2.50 10.10 2.44
C ARG A 204 -1.27 9.96 3.31
N LYS A 205 -1.48 9.62 4.58
CA LYS A 205 -0.42 9.21 5.49
C LYS A 205 -0.38 7.69 5.52
N LEU A 206 0.79 7.11 5.34
CA LEU A 206 1.01 5.69 5.55
C LEU A 206 1.51 5.45 6.96
N HIS A 207 1.14 4.30 7.51
CA HIS A 207 1.54 3.87 8.85
C HIS A 207 2.04 2.43 8.79
N ILE A 208 3.09 2.15 9.52
CA ILE A 208 3.49 0.79 9.88
C ILE A 208 2.57 0.36 11.02
N CYS A 209 2.06 -0.85 10.99
CA CYS A 209 1.27 -1.41 12.08
C CYS A 209 1.85 -2.75 12.55
N VAL A 210 1.95 -2.90 13.86
CA VAL A 210 2.40 -4.10 14.57
C VAL A 210 1.52 -4.31 15.80
N ARG A 211 1.44 -5.53 16.33
CA ARG A 211 0.71 -5.77 17.59
C ARG A 211 1.47 -5.19 18.79
N ASP A 212 2.73 -5.54 18.89
CA ASP A 212 3.64 -5.08 19.94
C ASP A 212 5.07 -5.09 19.38
N LEU A 213 5.63 -3.90 19.22
CA LEU A 213 6.98 -3.74 18.67
C LEU A 213 8.04 -4.43 19.55
N ALA A 214 7.86 -4.38 20.87
CA ALA A 214 8.80 -4.99 21.80
C ALA A 214 8.77 -6.54 21.77
N ALA A 215 7.63 -7.11 21.40
CA ALA A 215 7.44 -8.57 21.32
C ALA A 215 7.84 -9.16 19.95
N LEU A 216 8.19 -8.34 18.96
CA LEU A 216 8.67 -8.83 17.66
C LEU A 216 10.03 -9.54 17.83
N PRO A 217 10.27 -10.62 17.07
CA PRO A 217 11.62 -11.21 16.96
C PRO A 217 12.64 -10.14 16.52
N PRO A 218 13.93 -10.24 16.93
CA PRO A 218 14.95 -9.24 16.57
C PRO A 218 15.00 -8.93 15.08
N PHE A 219 15.04 -9.94 14.22
CA PHE A 219 15.07 -9.77 12.78
C PHE A 219 13.83 -9.03 12.23
N ALA A 220 12.64 -9.25 12.78
CA ALA A 220 11.43 -8.53 12.36
C ALA A 220 11.43 -7.07 12.87
N ARG A 221 12.00 -6.82 14.04
CA ARG A 221 12.19 -5.46 14.58
C ARG A 221 13.18 -4.67 13.73
N ASP A 222 14.29 -5.29 13.32
CA ASP A 222 15.28 -4.67 12.44
C ASP A 222 14.64 -4.22 11.11
N LEU A 223 13.68 -4.98 10.57
CA LEU A 223 12.92 -4.54 9.40
C LEU A 223 12.06 -3.30 9.69
N VAL A 224 11.40 -3.23 10.85
CA VAL A 224 10.64 -2.02 11.25
C VAL A 224 11.57 -0.82 11.39
N ASP A 225 12.75 -0.99 11.98
CA ASP A 225 13.74 0.08 12.12
C ASP A 225 14.24 0.58 10.75
N ILE A 226 14.47 -0.32 9.81
CA ILE A 226 14.83 0.03 8.43
C ILE A 226 13.68 0.78 7.72
N LEU A 227 12.43 0.37 7.91
CA LEU A 227 11.26 1.09 7.40
C LEU A 227 11.20 2.52 7.97
N LEU A 228 11.41 2.69 9.27
CA LEU A 228 11.40 4.00 9.93
C LEU A 228 12.57 4.89 9.47
N GLN A 229 13.73 4.31 9.21
CA GLN A 229 14.88 5.03 8.66
C GLN A 229 14.66 5.47 7.20
N ASP A 230 13.81 4.77 6.45
CA ASP A 230 13.46 5.09 5.08
C ASP A 230 12.52 6.31 4.95
N VAL A 231 11.99 6.81 6.07
CA VAL A 231 11.17 8.04 6.12
C VAL A 231 12.04 9.25 5.77
N PRO A 232 11.68 10.08 4.78
CA PRO A 232 12.40 11.31 4.46
C PRO A 232 12.52 12.25 5.68
N GLU A 233 13.66 12.92 5.86
CA GLU A 233 13.88 13.84 6.99
C GLU A 233 12.78 14.89 7.13
N ALA A 234 12.34 15.47 6.00
CA ALA A 234 11.25 16.44 5.97
C ALA A 234 9.90 15.92 6.47
N GLU A 235 9.70 14.59 6.50
CA GLU A 235 8.48 13.96 6.98
C GLU A 235 8.58 13.51 8.45
N ARG A 236 9.79 13.33 8.98
CA ARG A 236 10.04 12.95 10.38
C ARG A 236 9.66 14.06 11.35
N GLU A 237 9.93 15.32 11.01
CA GLU A 237 9.62 16.49 11.84
C GLU A 237 8.12 16.79 11.93
N SER A 238 7.29 16.28 11.02
CA SER A 238 5.84 16.49 11.01
C SER A 238 5.06 15.43 11.81
N ALA A 239 5.75 14.50 12.45
CA ALA A 239 5.17 13.35 13.17
C ALA A 239 5.23 13.45 14.70
N VAL A 240 5.75 14.58 15.25
CA VAL A 240 5.83 14.90 16.69
C VAL A 240 4.68 15.81 17.11
#